data_9360ad260cf719ffee7840808fd3b514
#
_entry.id   9360ad260cf719ffee7840808fd3b514
#
_cell.length_a   1.000
_cell.length_b   1.000
_cell.length_c   1.000
_cell.angle_alpha   90.00
_cell.angle_beta   90.00
_cell.angle_gamma   90.00
#
_symmetry.space_group_name_H-M   'P 1'
#
loop_
_entity.id
_entity.type
_entity.pdbx_description
1 polymer ?
#
loop_
_entity_poly.entity_id
_entity_poly.type
_entity_poly.pdbx_seq_one_letter_code
_entity_poly.pdbx_strand_id
1 'polypeptide(L)'
;RDQFVTVKEQFGKPDGIQAYHGYLSFKEQNISPELAQKIGMEFAQTVWGKRFQVVVTTHLNTKHLHCHFVVNSVSFVDGKRLANEEKAWFKFRHIADELCQQYKWYYDPNPVRGRSNSYYYQLRKAGMPDRYDRTRSAIDDAISKSRTMKEFEYVLDQMGYKYQLSESLKYWTVVPKGWKKPIRLYRLGEDYTNDRIKERIRENRDKVYLEPYQKQT
;
A
#
# COMPACT_ATOMS: atom_id res chain seq x y z
N ARG A 1 -18.20 26.65 -4.19
CA ARG A 1 -18.75 26.36 -2.85
C ARG A 1 -20.28 26.42 -2.87
N ASP A 2 -20.83 27.52 -3.28
CA ASP A 2 -22.28 27.80 -3.17
C ASP A 2 -23.12 26.79 -3.97
N GLN A 3 -22.70 26.42 -5.18
CA GLN A 3 -23.38 25.40 -5.98
C GLN A 3 -23.45 24.02 -5.27
N PHE A 4 -22.41 23.62 -4.52
CA PHE A 4 -22.44 22.38 -3.74
C PHE A 4 -23.44 22.44 -2.59
N VAL A 5 -23.51 23.60 -1.93
CA VAL A 5 -24.46 23.85 -0.84
C VAL A 5 -25.88 23.84 -1.37
N THR A 6 -26.15 24.57 -2.45
CA THR A 6 -27.47 24.61 -3.09
C THR A 6 -28.05 23.25 -3.40
N VAL A 7 -27.24 22.35 -3.99
CA VAL A 7 -27.68 20.97 -4.31
C VAL A 7 -28.04 20.20 -3.02
N LYS A 8 -27.22 20.34 -1.95
CA LYS A 8 -27.50 19.67 -0.68
C LYS A 8 -28.78 20.17 -0.02
N GLU A 9 -28.98 21.46 -0.03
CA GLU A 9 -30.20 22.11 0.50
C GLU A 9 -31.45 21.67 -0.27
N GLN A 10 -31.35 21.66 -1.62
CA GLN A 10 -32.43 21.23 -2.51
C GLN A 10 -32.92 19.81 -2.18
N PHE A 11 -32.01 18.91 -1.77
CA PHE A 11 -32.36 17.54 -1.42
C PHE A 11 -32.48 17.31 0.10
N GLY A 12 -32.52 18.36 0.91
CA GLY A 12 -32.66 18.28 2.37
C GLY A 12 -31.50 17.55 3.07
N LYS A 13 -30.27 17.68 2.54
CA LYS A 13 -29.07 17.02 3.06
C LYS A 13 -27.91 17.97 3.37
N PRO A 14 -28.15 19.07 4.10
CA PRO A 14 -27.10 20.04 4.38
C PRO A 14 -25.98 19.51 5.29
N ASP A 15 -26.30 18.51 6.12
CA ASP A 15 -25.41 17.98 7.14
C ASP A 15 -24.57 16.78 6.66
N GLY A 16 -23.64 16.34 7.52
CA GLY A 16 -22.75 15.20 7.29
C GLY A 16 -21.56 15.53 6.38
N ILE A 17 -21.04 14.52 5.67
CA ILE A 17 -19.88 14.70 4.77
C ILE A 17 -20.25 15.71 3.67
N GLN A 18 -19.48 16.78 3.59
CA GLN A 18 -19.75 17.89 2.67
C GLN A 18 -19.23 17.63 1.26
N ALA A 19 -18.02 17.09 1.17
CA ALA A 19 -17.38 16.75 -0.09
C ALA A 19 -16.36 15.63 0.12
N TYR A 20 -16.00 14.96 -0.95
CA TYR A 20 -14.89 14.02 -0.99
C TYR A 20 -13.73 14.64 -1.73
N HIS A 21 -12.52 14.32 -1.31
CA HIS A 21 -11.29 14.78 -1.96
C HIS A 21 -10.53 13.57 -2.50
N GLY A 22 -10.01 13.70 -3.71
CA GLY A 22 -9.12 12.74 -4.35
C GLY A 22 -8.05 13.44 -5.17
N TYR A 23 -7.09 12.68 -5.65
CA TYR A 23 -6.08 13.20 -6.57
C TYR A 23 -5.64 12.13 -7.58
N LEU A 24 -5.22 12.59 -8.76
CA LEU A 24 -4.58 11.82 -9.82
C LEU A 24 -3.18 12.41 -10.04
N SER A 25 -2.13 11.64 -9.78
CA SER A 25 -0.74 12.09 -9.90
C SER A 25 -0.07 11.45 -11.11
N PHE A 26 0.68 12.25 -11.86
CA PHE A 26 1.46 11.81 -13.02
C PHE A 26 2.90 11.57 -12.58
N LYS A 27 3.44 10.40 -12.92
CA LYS A 27 4.80 10.00 -12.54
C LYS A 27 5.85 10.77 -13.31
N GLU A 28 5.61 10.99 -14.59
CA GLU A 28 6.49 11.72 -15.48
C GLU A 28 6.48 13.22 -15.17
N GLN A 29 7.67 13.84 -15.30
CA GLN A 29 7.85 15.26 -15.02
C GLN A 29 7.59 16.15 -16.26
N ASN A 30 7.50 15.55 -17.44
CA ASN A 30 7.38 16.25 -18.72
C ASN A 30 5.95 16.34 -19.28
N ILE A 31 4.93 15.95 -18.50
CA ILE A 31 3.54 16.17 -18.88
C ILE A 31 3.23 17.68 -18.88
N SER A 32 2.59 18.18 -19.94
CA SER A 32 2.17 19.58 -19.92
C SER A 32 1.00 19.80 -18.95
N PRO A 33 0.91 20.98 -18.32
CA PRO A 33 -0.21 21.34 -17.46
C PRO A 33 -1.58 21.18 -18.12
N GLU A 34 -1.66 21.55 -19.42
CA GLU A 34 -2.89 21.48 -20.20
C GLU A 34 -3.33 20.03 -20.42
N LEU A 35 -2.38 19.13 -20.72
CA LEU A 35 -2.66 17.71 -20.88
C LEU A 35 -3.05 17.08 -19.54
N ALA A 36 -2.35 17.41 -18.46
CA ALA A 36 -2.70 16.93 -17.12
C ALA A 36 -4.11 17.36 -16.73
N GLN A 37 -4.46 18.65 -16.94
CA GLN A 37 -5.81 19.18 -16.68
C GLN A 37 -6.85 18.49 -17.56
N LYS A 38 -6.58 18.25 -18.84
CA LYS A 38 -7.47 17.57 -19.76
C LYS A 38 -7.79 16.15 -19.31
N ILE A 39 -6.76 15.36 -18.99
CA ILE A 39 -6.93 14.01 -18.45
C ILE A 39 -7.72 14.04 -17.14
N GLY A 40 -7.40 14.98 -16.24
CA GLY A 40 -8.13 15.15 -14.97
C GLY A 40 -9.61 15.47 -15.17
N MET A 41 -9.96 16.34 -16.12
CA MET A 41 -11.34 16.69 -16.46
C MET A 41 -12.11 15.49 -17.05
N GLU A 42 -11.52 14.75 -17.96
CA GLU A 42 -12.13 13.55 -18.55
C GLU A 42 -12.32 12.44 -17.51
N PHE A 43 -11.33 12.27 -16.65
CA PHE A 43 -11.45 11.36 -15.51
C PHE A 43 -12.63 11.73 -14.60
N ALA A 44 -12.72 12.99 -14.19
CA ALA A 44 -13.79 13.48 -13.34
C ALA A 44 -15.16 13.31 -14.00
N GLN A 45 -15.27 13.62 -15.28
CA GLN A 45 -16.50 13.46 -16.06
C GLN A 45 -16.93 12.00 -16.15
N THR A 46 -15.99 11.09 -16.41
CA THR A 46 -16.25 9.66 -16.54
C THR A 46 -16.69 9.04 -15.21
N VAL A 47 -16.03 9.42 -14.12
CA VAL A 47 -16.27 8.81 -12.79
C VAL A 47 -17.51 9.39 -12.12
N TRP A 48 -17.65 10.70 -12.11
CA TRP A 48 -18.65 11.41 -11.29
C TRP A 48 -19.56 12.33 -12.06
N GLY A 49 -19.11 12.88 -13.19
CA GLY A 49 -19.73 14.03 -13.87
C GLY A 49 -21.19 13.86 -14.29
N LYS A 50 -21.66 12.61 -14.42
CA LYS A 50 -23.08 12.32 -14.73
C LYS A 50 -24.03 12.53 -13.54
N ARG A 51 -23.50 12.58 -12.32
CA ARG A 51 -24.34 12.58 -11.09
C ARG A 51 -23.88 13.55 -10.02
N PHE A 52 -22.61 13.90 -10.00
CA PHE A 52 -22.03 14.72 -8.95
C PHE A 52 -21.27 15.90 -9.52
N GLN A 53 -21.39 17.04 -8.87
CA GLN A 53 -20.57 18.20 -9.18
C GLN A 53 -19.13 17.93 -8.74
N VAL A 54 -18.18 18.28 -9.59
CA VAL A 54 -16.75 18.09 -9.34
C VAL A 54 -15.99 19.37 -9.66
N VAL A 55 -15.10 19.77 -8.77
CA VAL A 55 -14.08 20.77 -9.05
C VAL A 55 -12.78 20.05 -9.33
N VAL A 56 -12.11 20.39 -10.42
CA VAL A 56 -10.81 19.82 -10.85
C VAL A 56 -9.79 20.94 -10.88
N THR A 57 -8.66 20.76 -10.22
CA THR A 57 -7.55 21.71 -10.21
C THR A 57 -6.23 20.98 -10.42
N THR A 58 -5.33 21.51 -11.26
CA THR A 58 -3.99 20.97 -11.44
C THR A 58 -2.97 21.78 -10.66
N HIS A 59 -2.18 21.10 -9.83
CA HIS A 59 -1.05 21.71 -9.12
C HIS A 59 0.19 21.75 -10.01
N LEU A 60 0.73 22.97 -10.18
CA LEU A 60 1.87 23.24 -11.07
C LEU A 60 3.21 23.40 -10.33
N ASN A 61 3.19 23.62 -9.05
CA ASN A 61 4.36 23.94 -8.23
C ASN A 61 4.98 22.73 -7.52
N THR A 62 4.77 21.55 -8.08
CA THR A 62 5.27 20.29 -7.51
C THR A 62 6.10 19.52 -8.52
N LYS A 63 7.01 18.66 -8.02
CA LYS A 63 7.89 17.83 -8.86
C LYS A 63 7.11 16.94 -9.84
N HIS A 64 5.94 16.49 -9.42
CA HIS A 64 5.03 15.69 -10.24
C HIS A 64 3.69 16.42 -10.31
N LEU A 65 3.23 16.76 -11.50
CA LEU A 65 1.92 17.36 -11.68
C LEU A 65 0.84 16.41 -11.18
N HIS A 66 -0.17 16.96 -10.54
CA HIS A 66 -1.31 16.20 -10.07
C HIS A 66 -2.59 17.02 -10.10
N CYS A 67 -3.68 16.36 -10.46
CA CYS A 67 -5.02 16.95 -10.41
C CYS A 67 -5.68 16.62 -9.08
N HIS A 68 -6.21 17.61 -8.41
CA HIS A 68 -7.11 17.42 -7.27
C HIS A 68 -8.56 17.44 -7.72
N PHE A 69 -9.35 16.60 -7.09
CA PHE A 69 -10.79 16.51 -7.28
C PHE A 69 -11.50 16.81 -5.98
N VAL A 70 -12.44 17.75 -6.00
CA VAL A 70 -13.39 17.95 -4.91
C VAL A 70 -14.77 17.60 -5.43
N VAL A 71 -15.34 16.52 -4.91
CA VAL A 71 -16.61 15.93 -5.38
C VAL A 71 -17.69 16.23 -4.37
N ASN A 72 -18.82 16.80 -4.81
CA ASN A 72 -19.97 17.00 -3.92
C ASN A 72 -20.46 15.66 -3.38
N SER A 73 -20.79 15.62 -2.11
CA SER A 73 -21.25 14.39 -1.44
C SER A 73 -22.68 13.98 -1.80
N VAL A 74 -23.45 14.88 -2.44
CA VAL A 74 -24.84 14.67 -2.82
C VAL A 74 -25.00 14.81 -4.33
N SER A 75 -25.65 13.82 -4.94
CA SER A 75 -25.98 13.80 -6.37
C SER A 75 -26.97 14.90 -6.72
N PHE A 76 -26.68 15.67 -7.78
CA PHE A 76 -27.58 16.69 -8.29
C PHE A 76 -28.76 16.07 -9.10
N VAL A 77 -28.70 14.76 -9.41
CA VAL A 77 -29.75 14.07 -10.19
C VAL A 77 -30.85 13.52 -9.28
N ASP A 78 -30.47 12.82 -8.22
CA ASP A 78 -31.39 12.03 -7.38
C ASP A 78 -31.18 12.27 -5.87
N GLY A 79 -30.32 13.20 -5.49
CA GLY A 79 -30.03 13.52 -4.10
C GLY A 79 -29.37 12.39 -3.29
N LYS A 80 -29.00 11.25 -3.91
CA LYS A 80 -28.31 10.19 -3.19
C LYS A 80 -26.90 10.61 -2.82
N ARG A 81 -26.45 10.19 -1.63
CA ARG A 81 -25.07 10.42 -1.22
C ARG A 81 -24.11 9.53 -2.04
N LEU A 82 -22.93 10.08 -2.31
CA LEU A 82 -21.84 9.32 -2.90
C LEU A 82 -21.45 8.17 -1.95
N ALA A 83 -21.59 6.95 -2.42
CA ALA A 83 -21.19 5.78 -1.66
C ALA A 83 -19.66 5.66 -1.61
N ASN A 84 -19.11 5.47 -0.43
CA ASN A 84 -17.70 5.18 -0.25
C ASN A 84 -17.48 3.65 -0.39
N GLU A 85 -17.49 3.15 -1.61
CA GLU A 85 -17.28 1.73 -1.88
C GLU A 85 -15.80 1.37 -1.67
N GLU A 86 -15.52 0.37 -0.84
CA GLU A 86 -14.13 -0.09 -0.59
C GLU A 86 -13.36 -0.46 -1.86
N LYS A 87 -14.08 -0.85 -2.91
CA LYS A 87 -13.50 -1.25 -4.21
C LYS A 87 -13.49 -0.13 -5.26
N ALA A 88 -14.05 1.03 -4.97
CA ALA A 88 -14.15 2.12 -5.94
C ALA A 88 -12.79 2.56 -6.49
N TRP A 89 -11.73 2.51 -5.67
CA TRP A 89 -10.40 2.89 -6.09
C TRP A 89 -9.82 1.97 -7.19
N PHE A 90 -10.20 0.70 -7.28
CA PHE A 90 -9.82 -0.18 -8.40
C PHE A 90 -10.43 0.30 -9.71
N LYS A 91 -11.72 0.65 -9.68
CA LYS A 91 -12.43 1.22 -10.82
C LYS A 91 -11.82 2.55 -11.24
N PHE A 92 -11.54 3.42 -10.28
CA PHE A 92 -10.91 4.73 -10.56
C PHE A 92 -9.53 4.57 -11.19
N ARG A 93 -8.73 3.63 -10.68
CA ARG A 93 -7.43 3.32 -11.26
C ARG A 93 -7.56 2.81 -12.69
N HIS A 94 -8.43 1.86 -12.94
CA HIS A 94 -8.66 1.32 -14.29
C HIS A 94 -9.03 2.42 -15.28
N ILE A 95 -9.95 3.30 -14.92
CA ILE A 95 -10.32 4.46 -15.74
C ILE A 95 -9.12 5.40 -15.96
N ALA A 96 -8.31 5.64 -14.94
CA ALA A 96 -7.11 6.47 -15.07
C ALA A 96 -6.08 5.83 -16.02
N ASP A 97 -5.86 4.52 -15.90
CA ASP A 97 -4.94 3.77 -16.75
C ASP A 97 -5.42 3.77 -18.23
N GLU A 98 -6.73 3.59 -18.47
CA GLU A 98 -7.34 3.67 -19.82
C GLU A 98 -7.14 5.07 -20.44
N LEU A 99 -7.38 6.13 -19.68
CA LEU A 99 -7.16 7.50 -20.16
C LEU A 99 -5.68 7.76 -20.45
N CYS A 100 -4.77 7.30 -19.60
CA CYS A 100 -3.34 7.43 -19.87
C CYS A 100 -2.94 6.70 -21.16
N GLN A 101 -3.46 5.50 -21.40
CA GLN A 101 -3.23 4.76 -22.65
C GLN A 101 -3.80 5.51 -23.88
N GLN A 102 -5.01 6.04 -23.78
CA GLN A 102 -5.64 6.83 -24.85
C GLN A 102 -4.79 8.04 -25.27
N TYR A 103 -4.16 8.69 -24.29
CA TYR A 103 -3.25 9.82 -24.53
C TYR A 103 -1.81 9.39 -24.78
N LYS A 104 -1.52 8.08 -24.93
CA LYS A 104 -0.18 7.49 -25.08
C LYS A 104 0.76 7.92 -23.96
N TRP A 105 0.21 8.03 -22.74
CA TRP A 105 0.93 8.40 -21.55
C TRP A 105 1.26 7.18 -20.68
N TYR A 106 2.23 7.34 -19.78
CA TYR A 106 2.65 6.25 -18.90
C TYR A 106 1.52 5.78 -17.98
N TYR A 107 1.40 4.50 -17.85
CA TYR A 107 0.63 3.83 -16.80
C TYR A 107 1.45 2.63 -16.27
N ASP A 108 1.18 2.19 -15.04
CA ASP A 108 1.84 1.03 -14.45
C ASP A 108 0.95 -0.21 -14.59
N PRO A 109 1.29 -1.16 -15.50
CA PRO A 109 0.45 -2.34 -15.73
C PRO A 109 0.43 -3.32 -14.53
N ASN A 110 1.48 -3.26 -13.69
CA ASN A 110 1.62 -4.14 -12.54
C ASN A 110 1.89 -3.36 -11.24
N PRO A 111 0.90 -2.60 -10.77
CA PRO A 111 1.09 -1.75 -9.61
C PRO A 111 1.36 -2.54 -8.34
N VAL A 112 2.51 -2.36 -7.75
CA VAL A 112 2.78 -2.89 -6.41
C VAL A 112 1.93 -2.13 -5.41
N ARG A 113 1.04 -2.83 -4.71
CA ARG A 113 0.24 -2.27 -3.63
C ARG A 113 1.13 -1.86 -2.46
N GLY A 114 1.65 -0.64 -2.52
CA GLY A 114 2.31 -0.04 -1.37
C GLY A 114 1.28 0.58 -0.43
N ARG A 115 0.82 -0.14 0.57
CA ARG A 115 0.23 0.49 1.75
C ARG A 115 1.34 1.03 2.62
N SER A 116 2.08 2.03 2.16
CA SER A 116 2.92 2.76 3.08
C SER A 116 2.06 3.81 3.79
N ASN A 117 1.79 3.58 5.07
CA ASN A 117 1.39 4.65 5.96
C ASN A 117 2.39 5.81 5.78
N SER A 118 1.93 7.05 5.80
CA SER A 118 2.77 8.26 5.70
C SER A 118 4.01 8.20 6.61
N TYR A 119 3.88 7.63 7.81
CA TYR A 119 4.98 7.40 8.73
C TYR A 119 6.08 6.49 8.12
N TYR A 120 5.74 5.36 7.51
CA TYR A 120 6.73 4.46 6.90
C TYR A 120 7.38 5.06 5.65
N TYR A 121 6.63 5.88 4.90
CA TYR A 121 7.20 6.65 3.80
C TYR A 121 8.27 7.63 4.29
N GLN A 122 8.00 8.36 5.37
CA GLN A 122 8.96 9.31 5.95
C GLN A 122 10.20 8.58 6.49
N LEU A 123 10.06 7.44 7.15
CA LEU A 123 11.19 6.62 7.59
C LEU A 123 12.08 6.20 6.43
N ARG A 124 11.52 5.68 5.35
CA ARG A 124 12.27 5.29 4.14
C ARG A 124 12.98 6.48 3.50
N LYS A 125 12.29 7.63 3.40
CA LYS A 125 12.90 8.87 2.89
C LYS A 125 14.08 9.34 3.73
N ALA A 126 14.03 9.11 5.03
CA ALA A 126 15.12 9.40 5.97
C ALA A 126 16.21 8.31 6.02
N GLY A 127 16.11 7.24 5.21
CA GLY A 127 17.04 6.10 5.26
C GLY A 127 16.91 5.27 6.55
N MET A 128 15.84 5.45 7.32
CA MET A 128 15.63 4.76 8.59
C MET A 128 14.82 3.48 8.40
N PRO A 129 15.23 2.36 9.04
CA PRO A 129 14.52 1.09 8.92
C PRO A 129 13.13 1.19 9.53
N ASP A 130 12.13 0.76 8.78
CA ASP A 130 10.77 0.62 9.27
C ASP A 130 10.59 -0.65 10.13
N ARG A 131 9.37 -0.86 10.65
CA ARG A 131 9.09 -2.04 11.47
C ARG A 131 9.25 -3.36 10.70
N TYR A 132 9.00 -3.36 9.40
CA TYR A 132 9.16 -4.56 8.57
C TYR A 132 10.63 -4.85 8.32
N ASP A 133 11.44 -3.81 8.09
CA ASP A 133 12.89 -3.94 7.92
C ASP A 133 13.55 -4.47 9.20
N ARG A 134 13.17 -3.90 10.35
CA ARG A 134 13.66 -4.39 11.66
C ARG A 134 13.23 -5.83 11.93
N THR A 135 12.01 -6.19 11.54
CA THR A 135 11.52 -7.56 11.73
C THR A 135 12.24 -8.52 10.78
N ARG A 136 12.50 -8.14 9.51
CA ARG A 136 13.33 -8.94 8.59
C ARG A 136 14.69 -9.23 9.19
N SER A 137 15.41 -8.18 9.61
CA SER A 137 16.73 -8.33 10.21
C SER A 137 16.71 -9.24 11.45
N ALA A 138 15.68 -9.13 12.30
CA ALA A 138 15.55 -9.98 13.48
C ALA A 138 15.26 -11.45 13.11
N ILE A 139 14.40 -11.69 12.12
CA ILE A 139 14.11 -13.05 11.63
C ILE A 139 15.34 -13.65 10.96
N ASP A 140 16.08 -12.89 10.16
CA ASP A 140 17.31 -13.34 9.51
C ASP A 140 18.40 -13.68 10.54
N ASP A 141 18.54 -12.83 11.58
CA ASP A 141 19.45 -13.10 12.70
C ASP A 141 19.04 -14.36 13.49
N ALA A 142 17.73 -14.52 13.76
CA ALA A 142 17.22 -15.71 14.41
C ALA A 142 17.47 -16.99 13.58
N ILE A 143 17.22 -16.94 12.26
CA ILE A 143 17.50 -18.05 11.35
C ILE A 143 18.99 -18.39 11.37
N SER A 144 19.87 -17.39 11.24
CA SER A 144 21.32 -17.61 11.18
C SER A 144 21.89 -18.31 12.43
N LYS A 145 21.26 -18.11 13.58
CA LYS A 145 21.63 -18.68 14.90
C LYS A 145 20.95 -20.03 15.16
N SER A 146 20.09 -20.50 14.26
CA SER A 146 19.26 -21.69 14.50
C SER A 146 19.57 -22.79 13.49
N ARG A 147 19.55 -24.03 13.97
CA ARG A 147 19.69 -25.28 13.20
C ARG A 147 18.43 -26.14 13.28
N THR A 148 17.55 -25.81 14.24
CA THR A 148 16.28 -26.48 14.44
C THR A 148 15.18 -25.43 14.67
N MET A 149 13.92 -25.80 14.45
CA MET A 149 12.78 -24.93 14.74
C MET A 149 12.71 -24.55 16.22
N LYS A 150 13.07 -25.47 17.13
CA LYS A 150 13.11 -25.17 18.59
C LYS A 150 14.15 -24.11 18.93
N GLU A 151 15.31 -24.13 18.28
CA GLU A 151 16.32 -23.08 18.46
C GLU A 151 15.83 -21.74 17.90
N PHE A 152 15.16 -21.76 16.75
CA PHE A 152 14.58 -20.56 16.15
C PHE A 152 13.53 -19.92 17.08
N GLU A 153 12.63 -20.71 17.65
CA GLU A 153 11.67 -20.26 18.64
C GLU A 153 12.37 -19.70 19.89
N TYR A 154 13.37 -20.40 20.39
CA TYR A 154 14.16 -19.93 21.54
C TYR A 154 14.84 -18.59 21.28
N VAL A 155 15.46 -18.40 20.10
CA VAL A 155 16.09 -17.13 19.75
C VAL A 155 15.06 -16.00 19.66
N LEU A 156 13.88 -16.26 19.08
CA LEU A 156 12.80 -15.28 19.04
C LEU A 156 12.32 -14.89 20.45
N ASP A 157 12.22 -15.84 21.38
CA ASP A 157 11.89 -15.57 22.77
C ASP A 157 12.95 -14.68 23.44
N GLN A 158 14.23 -14.96 23.22
CA GLN A 158 15.32 -14.11 23.73
C GLN A 158 15.28 -12.69 23.19
N MET A 159 14.85 -12.51 21.93
CA MET A 159 14.62 -11.20 21.33
C MET A 159 13.34 -10.52 21.82
N GLY A 160 12.51 -11.20 22.59
CA GLY A 160 11.25 -10.70 23.14
C GLY A 160 10.11 -10.64 22.11
N TYR A 161 10.18 -11.47 21.07
CA TYR A 161 9.11 -11.65 20.10
C TYR A 161 8.06 -12.64 20.63
N LYS A 162 6.79 -12.33 20.43
CA LYS A 162 5.71 -13.32 20.52
C LYS A 162 5.47 -13.89 19.13
N TYR A 163 5.17 -15.18 19.02
CA TYR A 163 5.01 -15.83 17.72
C TYR A 163 3.90 -16.88 17.72
N GLN A 164 3.42 -17.21 16.55
CA GLN A 164 2.55 -18.35 16.25
C GLN A 164 3.12 -19.05 15.01
N LEU A 165 3.81 -20.19 15.24
CA LEU A 165 4.59 -20.94 14.24
C LEU A 165 4.08 -22.38 14.08
N SER A 166 2.81 -22.66 14.43
CA SER A 166 2.23 -23.99 14.28
C SER A 166 2.16 -24.41 12.81
N GLU A 167 2.42 -25.70 12.54
CA GLU A 167 2.29 -26.29 11.20
C GLU A 167 0.87 -26.26 10.64
N SER A 168 -0.14 -26.25 11.52
CA SER A 168 -1.55 -26.15 11.15
C SER A 168 -1.92 -24.75 10.62
N LEU A 169 -1.08 -23.74 10.84
CA LEU A 169 -1.35 -22.38 10.41
C LEU A 169 -0.90 -22.14 8.97
N LYS A 170 -1.81 -21.64 8.15
CA LYS A 170 -1.50 -21.24 6.76
C LYS A 170 -0.37 -20.20 6.71
N TYR A 171 -0.31 -19.30 7.69
CA TYR A 171 0.71 -18.24 7.76
C TYR A 171 1.23 -18.08 9.18
N TRP A 172 2.51 -18.10 9.32
CA TRP A 172 3.18 -17.79 10.56
C TRP A 172 3.16 -16.30 10.88
N THR A 173 3.11 -15.97 12.15
CA THR A 173 3.05 -14.59 12.61
C THR A 173 4.04 -14.34 13.74
N VAL A 174 4.56 -13.12 13.79
CA VAL A 174 5.38 -12.63 14.91
C VAL A 174 4.88 -11.27 15.38
N VAL A 175 5.03 -11.01 16.68
CA VAL A 175 4.77 -9.70 17.27
C VAL A 175 6.07 -9.19 17.86
N PRO A 176 6.71 -8.17 17.27
CA PRO A 176 7.93 -7.58 17.79
C PRO A 176 7.74 -7.00 19.19
N LYS A 177 8.80 -6.98 20.01
CA LYS A 177 8.79 -6.35 21.33
C LYS A 177 8.26 -4.92 21.26
N GLY A 178 7.32 -4.59 22.12
CA GLY A 178 6.69 -3.26 22.17
C GLY A 178 5.55 -3.04 21.17
N TRP A 179 5.21 -4.02 20.32
CA TRP A 179 4.11 -3.93 19.38
C TRP A 179 2.87 -4.73 19.83
N LYS A 180 1.70 -4.27 19.41
CA LYS A 180 0.42 -4.96 19.72
C LYS A 180 -0.09 -5.82 18.57
N LYS A 181 0.22 -5.43 17.31
CA LYS A 181 -0.32 -6.10 16.12
C LYS A 181 0.69 -7.08 15.53
N PRO A 182 0.28 -8.33 15.23
CA PRO A 182 1.15 -9.32 14.61
C PRO A 182 1.50 -8.93 13.16
N ILE A 183 2.67 -9.40 12.74
CA ILE A 183 3.12 -9.37 11.35
C ILE A 183 3.06 -10.79 10.82
N ARG A 184 2.37 -11.02 9.71
CA ARG A 184 2.42 -12.29 8.98
C ARG A 184 3.75 -12.36 8.24
N LEU A 185 4.54 -13.40 8.46
CA LEU A 185 5.91 -13.50 7.96
C LEU A 185 6.00 -13.41 6.44
N TYR A 186 5.10 -14.05 5.69
CA TYR A 186 5.09 -13.96 4.22
C TYR A 186 5.02 -12.52 3.66
N ARG A 187 4.54 -11.55 4.47
CA ARG A 187 4.51 -10.13 4.07
C ARG A 187 5.87 -9.46 4.10
N LEU A 188 6.85 -10.11 4.68
CA LEU A 188 8.24 -9.66 4.71
C LEU A 188 8.95 -9.94 3.37
N GLY A 189 8.45 -10.90 2.59
CA GLY A 189 8.98 -11.32 1.30
C GLY A 189 8.88 -12.84 1.11
N GLU A 190 9.28 -13.33 -0.05
CA GLU A 190 9.22 -14.75 -0.41
C GLU A 190 10.12 -15.62 0.49
N ASP A 191 11.25 -15.08 0.94
CA ASP A 191 12.19 -15.76 1.85
C ASP A 191 11.66 -15.98 3.26
N TYR A 192 10.47 -15.42 3.58
CA TYR A 192 9.83 -15.46 4.89
C TYR A 192 8.52 -16.25 4.90
N THR A 193 8.27 -17.06 3.88
CA THR A 193 7.19 -18.05 3.91
C THR A 193 7.53 -19.17 4.89
N ASN A 194 6.50 -19.88 5.40
CA ASN A 194 6.69 -20.96 6.38
C ASN A 194 7.73 -21.99 5.89
N ASP A 195 7.58 -22.43 4.63
CA ASP A 195 8.44 -23.45 4.04
C ASP A 195 9.87 -22.93 3.82
N ARG A 196 10.00 -21.70 3.35
CA ARG A 196 11.32 -21.11 3.09
C ARG A 196 12.11 -20.87 4.39
N ILE A 197 11.45 -20.48 5.47
CA ILE A 197 12.12 -20.36 6.79
C ILE A 197 12.62 -21.72 7.26
N LYS A 198 11.79 -22.78 7.17
CA LYS A 198 12.20 -24.14 7.52
C LYS A 198 13.41 -24.61 6.68
N GLU A 199 13.39 -24.32 5.40
CA GLU A 199 14.47 -24.66 4.48
C GLU A 199 15.77 -23.93 4.85
N ARG A 200 15.75 -22.64 5.08
CA ARG A 200 16.90 -21.83 5.50
C ARG A 200 17.51 -22.33 6.83
N ILE A 201 16.68 -22.72 7.79
CA ILE A 201 17.15 -23.31 9.04
C ILE A 201 17.82 -24.67 8.78
N ARG A 202 17.26 -25.49 7.88
CA ARG A 202 17.84 -26.78 7.47
C ARG A 202 19.17 -26.60 6.77
N GLU A 203 19.27 -25.64 5.84
CA GLU A 203 20.53 -25.28 5.16
C GLU A 203 21.64 -24.93 6.16
N ASN A 204 21.33 -24.20 7.24
CA ASN A 204 22.30 -23.88 8.29
C ASN A 204 22.79 -25.12 9.04
N ARG A 205 21.91 -26.07 9.31
CA ARG A 205 22.26 -27.33 9.93
C ARG A 205 23.23 -28.12 9.04
N ASP A 206 22.93 -28.21 7.76
CA ASP A 206 23.67 -29.02 6.81
C ASP A 206 25.08 -28.43 6.53
N LYS A 207 25.23 -27.12 6.51
CA LYS A 207 26.54 -26.43 6.39
C LYS A 207 27.52 -26.86 7.49
N VAL A 208 27.07 -26.99 8.71
CA VAL A 208 27.93 -27.36 9.85
C VAL A 208 28.42 -28.80 9.76
N TYR A 209 27.65 -29.71 9.14
CA TYR A 209 28.06 -31.09 8.95
C TYR A 209 29.02 -31.27 7.77
N LEU A 210 29.04 -30.34 6.80
CA LEU A 210 29.89 -30.43 5.59
C LEU A 210 31.25 -29.72 5.76
N GLU A 211 31.37 -28.70 6.62
CA GLU A 211 32.63 -27.98 6.83
C GLU A 211 33.80 -28.82 7.34
N PRO A 212 33.64 -29.83 8.20
CA PRO A 212 34.77 -30.68 8.63
C PRO A 212 35.32 -31.59 7.53
N TYR A 213 34.52 -31.98 6.54
CA TYR A 213 34.93 -32.86 5.45
C TYR A 213 35.69 -32.14 4.33
N GLN A 214 35.46 -30.84 4.13
CA GLN A 214 36.15 -30.08 3.08
C GLN A 214 37.54 -29.56 3.49
N LYS A 215 37.89 -29.62 4.78
CA LYS A 215 39.24 -29.23 5.28
C LYS A 215 40.26 -30.33 5.29
N GLN A 216 39.92 -31.55 4.82
CA GLN A 216 40.80 -32.72 4.79
C GLN A 216 41.19 -33.19 3.36
N THR A 217 40.80 -32.41 2.32
CA THR A 217 41.21 -32.61 0.93
C THR A 217 42.03 -31.43 0.45
#